data_0e3a05f772ed7d6e4c444e618be2bdec
#
_entry.id   0e3a05f772ed7d6e4c444e618be2bdec
#
_cell.length_a   1.000
_cell.length_b   1.000
_cell.length_c   1.000
_cell.angle_alpha   90.00
_cell.angle_beta   90.00
_cell.angle_gamma   90.00
#
_symmetry.space_group_name_H-M   'P 1'
#
loop_
_entity.id
_entity.type
_entity.pdbx_description
1 polymer ?
#
loop_
_entity_poly.entity_id
_entity_poly.type
_entity_poly.pdbx_seq_one_letter_code
_entity_poly.pdbx_strand_id
1 'polypeptide(L)'
;MAISKTKLKIIDVARQLIAKQGLDNITMNDIAVASGKGRRTLYTYFNNKEDVFSAVIEEELGHLSDLVVDMSKRQMSLEDKLLEFIFAHLRLIKEVVKRNGNLRAEFIRNIWLVEKAL
;
A
#
# COMPACT_ATOMS: atom_id res chain seq x y z
N MET A 1 -4.60 8.12 15.72
CA MET A 1 -4.83 9.37 14.99
C MET A 1 -5.36 9.07 13.60
N ALA A 2 -6.44 9.70 13.21
CA ALA A 2 -7.01 9.45 11.89
C ALA A 2 -6.18 10.16 10.81
N ILE A 3 -5.91 9.45 9.70
CA ILE A 3 -5.29 10.04 8.52
C ILE A 3 -6.34 10.90 7.82
N SER A 4 -5.97 12.07 7.28
CA SER A 4 -6.90 12.93 6.58
C SER A 4 -7.46 12.25 5.33
N LYS A 5 -8.69 12.58 4.97
CA LYS A 5 -9.32 12.07 3.75
C LYS A 5 -8.52 12.44 2.50
N THR A 6 -7.94 13.64 2.49
CA THR A 6 -7.12 14.10 1.38
C THR A 6 -5.88 13.23 1.21
N LYS A 7 -5.19 12.92 2.31
CA LYS A 7 -4.00 12.06 2.28
C LYS A 7 -4.34 10.67 1.79
N LEU A 8 -5.46 10.08 2.27
CA LEU A 8 -5.91 8.77 1.83
C LEU A 8 -6.24 8.73 0.34
N LYS A 9 -6.86 9.79 -0.18
CA LYS A 9 -7.16 9.89 -1.60
C LYS A 9 -5.89 9.94 -2.45
N ILE A 10 -4.90 10.70 -2.00
CA ILE A 10 -3.61 10.78 -2.69
C ILE A 10 -2.94 9.41 -2.73
N ILE A 11 -2.93 8.70 -1.60
CA ILE A 11 -2.35 7.36 -1.49
C ILE A 11 -3.06 6.39 -2.44
N ASP A 12 -4.38 6.39 -2.46
CA ASP A 12 -5.17 5.50 -3.30
C ASP A 12 -4.92 5.75 -4.79
N VAL A 13 -4.93 7.01 -5.20
CA VAL A 13 -4.67 7.39 -6.59
C VAL A 13 -3.23 7.04 -6.99
N ALA A 14 -2.26 7.32 -6.11
CA ALA A 14 -0.86 6.99 -6.36
C ALA A 14 -0.66 5.48 -6.51
N ARG A 15 -1.31 4.69 -5.67
CA ARG A 15 -1.28 3.23 -5.76
C ARG A 15 -1.72 2.75 -7.14
N GLN A 16 -2.82 3.31 -7.65
CA GLN A 16 -3.34 2.97 -8.97
C GLN A 16 -2.37 3.36 -10.09
N LEU A 17 -1.78 4.55 -10.01
CA LEU A 17 -0.81 5.02 -11.00
C LEU A 17 0.46 4.16 -11.00
N ILE A 18 0.98 3.85 -9.83
CA ILE A 18 2.19 3.01 -9.69
C ILE A 18 1.93 1.62 -10.24
N ALA A 19 0.77 1.05 -9.92
CA ALA A 19 0.38 -0.28 -10.42
C ALA A 19 0.25 -0.31 -11.93
N LYS A 20 -0.22 0.78 -12.53
CA LYS A 20 -0.48 0.87 -13.97
C LYS A 20 0.76 1.25 -14.77
N GLN A 21 1.54 2.20 -14.29
CA GLN A 21 2.63 2.82 -15.07
C GLN A 21 4.02 2.55 -14.52
N GLY A 22 4.13 2.14 -13.24
CA GLY A 22 5.40 1.99 -12.55
C GLY A 22 5.87 3.29 -11.91
N LEU A 23 6.59 3.16 -10.79
CA LEU A 23 7.06 4.33 -10.02
C LEU A 23 7.98 5.24 -10.85
N ASP A 24 8.86 4.64 -11.65
CA ASP A 24 9.84 5.40 -12.44
C ASP A 24 9.19 6.22 -13.57
N ASN A 25 7.97 5.88 -13.95
CA ASN A 25 7.28 6.49 -15.09
C ASN A 25 6.24 7.53 -14.70
N ILE A 26 6.16 7.88 -13.41
CA ILE A 26 5.23 8.90 -12.92
C ILE A 26 5.99 10.03 -12.23
N THR A 27 5.35 11.20 -12.17
CA THR A 27 5.88 12.38 -11.49
C THR A 27 4.92 12.81 -10.39
N MET A 28 5.40 13.68 -9.50
CA MET A 28 4.53 14.29 -8.49
C MET A 28 3.39 15.06 -9.14
N ASN A 29 3.63 15.69 -10.30
CA ASN A 29 2.57 16.39 -11.04
C ASN A 29 1.50 15.41 -11.51
N ASP A 30 1.89 14.23 -11.98
CA ASP A 30 0.93 13.19 -12.41
C ASP A 30 0.03 12.77 -11.25
N ILE A 31 0.59 12.63 -10.06
CA ILE A 31 -0.16 12.28 -8.85
C ILE A 31 -1.13 13.42 -8.48
N ALA A 32 -0.67 14.66 -8.54
CA ALA A 32 -1.50 15.82 -8.23
C ALA A 32 -2.70 15.90 -9.18
N VAL A 33 -2.46 15.77 -10.47
CA VAL A 33 -3.53 15.81 -11.51
C VAL A 33 -4.52 14.67 -11.30
N ALA A 34 -4.02 13.45 -11.13
CA ALA A 34 -4.89 12.27 -10.99
C ALA A 34 -5.72 12.30 -9.70
N SER A 35 -5.19 12.88 -8.62
CA SER A 35 -5.91 12.99 -7.35
C SER A 35 -6.87 14.17 -7.30
N GLY A 36 -6.80 15.07 -8.28
CA GLY A 36 -7.59 16.30 -8.29
C GLY A 36 -7.15 17.31 -7.25
N LYS A 37 -5.93 17.16 -6.73
CA LYS A 37 -5.37 18.06 -5.71
C LYS A 37 -4.30 18.93 -6.33
N GLY A 38 -4.14 20.16 -5.82
CA GLY A 38 -3.06 21.03 -6.25
C GLY A 38 -1.70 20.50 -5.82
N ARG A 39 -0.65 20.89 -6.54
CA ARG A 39 0.73 20.51 -6.21
C ARG A 39 1.11 20.94 -4.79
N ARG A 40 0.68 22.11 -4.38
CA ARG A 40 0.92 22.64 -3.03
C ARG A 40 0.33 21.70 -1.97
N THR A 41 -0.89 21.24 -2.17
CA THR A 41 -1.55 20.30 -1.26
C THR A 41 -0.79 18.99 -1.20
N LEU A 42 -0.38 18.47 -2.35
CA LEU A 42 0.39 17.23 -2.42
C LEU A 42 1.71 17.35 -1.63
N TYR A 43 2.47 18.43 -1.84
CA TYR A 43 3.75 18.64 -1.16
C TYR A 43 3.61 18.94 0.33
N THR A 44 2.39 19.27 0.79
CA THR A 44 2.12 19.37 2.23
C THR A 44 2.26 18.01 2.92
N TYR A 45 1.90 16.93 2.23
CA TYR A 45 1.91 15.58 2.79
C TYR A 45 3.14 14.76 2.42
N PHE A 46 3.74 15.00 1.26
CA PHE A 46 4.83 14.18 0.73
C PHE A 46 5.91 15.05 0.10
N ASN A 47 7.16 14.70 0.33
CA ASN A 47 8.29 15.45 -0.21
C ASN A 47 8.59 15.08 -1.68
N ASN A 48 8.37 13.82 -2.03
CA ASN A 48 8.67 13.27 -3.35
C ASN A 48 7.82 12.03 -3.61
N LYS A 49 7.93 11.45 -4.81
CA LYS A 49 7.15 10.27 -5.18
C LYS A 49 7.56 9.02 -4.39
N GLU A 50 8.81 8.94 -3.95
CA GLU A 50 9.29 7.84 -3.12
C GLU A 50 8.59 7.85 -1.75
N ASP A 51 8.36 9.02 -1.17
CA ASP A 51 7.59 9.15 0.06
C ASP A 51 6.13 8.70 -0.13
N VAL A 52 5.55 9.04 -1.28
CA VAL A 52 4.19 8.59 -1.62
C VAL A 52 4.17 7.06 -1.74
N PHE A 53 5.16 6.48 -2.40
CA PHE A 53 5.27 5.02 -2.54
C PHE A 53 5.41 4.34 -1.18
N SER A 54 6.23 4.89 -0.28
CA SER A 54 6.37 4.36 1.09
C SER A 54 5.02 4.35 1.82
N ALA A 55 4.21 5.40 1.64
CA ALA A 55 2.88 5.46 2.24
C ALA A 55 1.93 4.41 1.65
N VAL A 56 2.02 4.15 0.34
CA VAL A 56 1.26 3.09 -0.32
C VAL A 56 1.61 1.73 0.29
N ILE A 57 2.91 1.48 0.49
CA ILE A 57 3.41 0.23 1.08
C ILE A 57 2.91 0.07 2.52
N GLU A 58 2.99 1.12 3.32
CA GLU A 58 2.51 1.10 4.70
C GLU A 58 1.02 0.77 4.78
N GLU A 59 0.24 1.33 3.87
CA GLU A 59 -1.20 1.06 3.78
C GLU A 59 -1.46 -0.42 3.49
N GLU A 60 -0.75 -1.00 2.52
CA GLU A 60 -0.92 -2.41 2.17
C GLU A 60 -0.43 -3.34 3.28
N LEU A 61 0.67 -2.99 3.95
CA LEU A 61 1.17 -3.77 5.11
C LEU A 61 0.21 -3.69 6.29
N GLY A 62 -0.49 -2.57 6.46
CA GLY A 62 -1.50 -2.40 7.51
C GLY A 62 -2.61 -3.43 7.40
N HIS A 63 -3.04 -3.77 6.19
CA HIS A 63 -4.06 -4.80 5.98
C HIS A 63 -3.61 -6.17 6.48
N LEU A 64 -2.35 -6.52 6.24
CA LEU A 64 -1.78 -7.78 6.72
C LEU A 64 -1.67 -7.80 8.24
N SER A 65 -1.23 -6.69 8.83
CA SER A 65 -1.13 -6.55 10.28
C SER A 65 -2.48 -6.73 10.97
N ASP A 66 -3.52 -6.11 10.42
CA ASP A 66 -4.88 -6.22 10.95
C ASP A 66 -5.37 -7.67 10.91
N LEU A 67 -5.06 -8.38 9.84
CA LEU A 67 -5.41 -9.79 9.68
C LEU A 67 -4.75 -10.64 10.78
N VAL A 68 -3.46 -10.43 11.03
CA VAL A 68 -2.72 -11.17 12.06
C VAL A 68 -3.30 -10.90 13.45
N VAL A 69 -3.61 -9.64 13.75
CA VAL A 69 -4.22 -9.27 15.05
C VAL A 69 -5.57 -9.94 15.22
N ASP A 70 -6.42 -9.91 14.19
CA ASP A 70 -7.73 -10.56 14.24
C ASP A 70 -7.61 -12.05 14.52
N MET A 71 -6.71 -12.73 13.81
CA MET A 71 -6.49 -14.16 13.98
C MET A 71 -5.98 -14.53 15.37
N SER A 72 -5.12 -13.69 15.95
CA SER A 72 -4.57 -13.95 17.29
C SER A 72 -5.64 -13.94 18.38
N LYS A 73 -6.78 -13.30 18.13
CA LYS A 73 -7.89 -13.22 19.09
C LYS A 73 -8.86 -14.38 18.99
N ARG A 74 -8.77 -15.21 17.96
CA ARG A 74 -9.68 -16.33 17.77
C ARG A 74 -9.28 -17.50 18.69
N GLN A 75 -10.28 -18.16 19.26
CA GLN A 75 -10.07 -19.36 20.06
C GLN A 75 -10.04 -20.59 19.14
N MET A 76 -8.85 -20.97 18.73
CA MET A 76 -8.64 -22.13 17.87
C MET A 76 -7.25 -22.69 18.15
N SER A 77 -7.02 -23.93 17.75
CA SER A 77 -5.73 -24.59 17.93
C SER A 77 -4.62 -23.83 17.19
N LEU A 78 -3.39 -24.00 17.63
CA LEU A 78 -2.23 -23.40 16.96
C LEU A 78 -2.12 -23.85 15.49
N GLU A 79 -2.37 -25.14 15.23
CA GLU A 79 -2.34 -25.68 13.88
C GLU A 79 -3.40 -25.04 12.99
N ASP A 80 -4.62 -24.89 13.50
CA ASP A 80 -5.72 -24.26 12.77
C ASP A 80 -5.43 -22.77 12.53
N LYS A 81 -4.85 -22.08 13.51
CA LYS A 81 -4.43 -20.69 13.34
C LYS A 81 -3.39 -20.54 12.22
N LEU A 82 -2.43 -21.46 12.18
CA LEU A 82 -1.38 -21.44 11.16
C LEU A 82 -1.97 -21.67 9.77
N LEU A 83 -2.83 -22.67 9.63
CA LEU A 83 -3.50 -22.95 8.34
C LEU A 83 -4.36 -21.78 7.89
N GLU A 84 -5.14 -21.21 8.81
CA GLU A 84 -5.97 -20.04 8.53
C GLU A 84 -5.14 -18.85 8.09
N PHE A 85 -4.00 -18.62 8.76
CA PHE A 85 -3.07 -17.56 8.40
C PHE A 85 -2.52 -17.75 6.99
N ILE A 86 -2.09 -18.97 6.65
CA ILE A 86 -1.55 -19.27 5.33
C ILE A 86 -2.61 -19.01 4.24
N PHE A 87 -3.81 -19.54 4.41
CA PHE A 87 -4.88 -19.35 3.42
C PHE A 87 -5.31 -17.88 3.32
N ALA A 88 -5.44 -17.19 4.45
CA ALA A 88 -5.81 -15.78 4.45
C ALA A 88 -4.72 -14.93 3.79
N HIS A 89 -3.46 -15.25 4.04
CA HIS A 89 -2.33 -14.55 3.42
C HIS A 89 -2.32 -14.76 1.90
N LEU A 90 -2.56 -15.98 1.44
CA LEU A 90 -2.64 -16.27 0.01
C LEU A 90 -3.81 -15.53 -0.65
N ARG A 91 -4.97 -15.49 0.01
CA ARG A 91 -6.13 -14.73 -0.50
C ARG A 91 -5.80 -13.24 -0.59
N LEU A 92 -5.14 -12.70 0.42
CA LEU A 92 -4.76 -11.28 0.45
C LEU A 92 -3.79 -10.95 -0.69
N ILE A 93 -2.78 -11.78 -0.91
CA ILE A 93 -1.83 -11.60 -2.02
C ILE A 93 -2.57 -11.61 -3.35
N LYS A 94 -3.48 -12.57 -3.54
CA LYS A 94 -4.27 -12.68 -4.76
C LYS A 94 -5.10 -11.41 -5.00
N GLU A 95 -5.73 -10.88 -3.96
CA GLU A 95 -6.52 -9.65 -4.06
C GLU A 95 -5.66 -8.43 -4.34
N VAL A 96 -4.50 -8.33 -3.70
CA VAL A 96 -3.56 -7.21 -3.92
C VAL A 96 -3.07 -7.21 -5.36
N VAL A 97 -2.69 -8.37 -5.89
CA VAL A 97 -2.23 -8.50 -7.27
C VAL A 97 -3.36 -8.16 -8.25
N LYS A 98 -4.56 -8.66 -8.00
CA LYS A 98 -5.73 -8.41 -8.84
C LYS A 98 -6.11 -6.92 -8.85
N ARG A 99 -6.09 -6.28 -7.67
CA ARG A 99 -6.49 -4.89 -7.51
C ARG A 99 -5.44 -3.91 -8.00
N ASN A 100 -4.17 -4.22 -7.80
CA ASN A 100 -3.06 -3.29 -7.98
C ASN A 100 -2.19 -3.58 -9.22
N GLY A 101 -2.56 -4.56 -10.05
CA GLY A 101 -1.79 -4.87 -11.25
C GLY A 101 -0.32 -5.16 -10.96
N ASN A 102 0.58 -4.30 -11.41
CA ASN A 102 2.04 -4.49 -11.30
C ASN A 102 2.63 -4.03 -9.96
N LEU A 103 1.82 -3.72 -8.96
CA LEU A 103 2.33 -3.22 -7.68
C LEU A 103 3.34 -4.17 -7.03
N ARG A 104 3.14 -5.48 -7.16
CA ARG A 104 4.06 -6.48 -6.65
C ARG A 104 5.45 -6.36 -7.30
N ALA A 105 5.48 -6.15 -8.61
CA ALA A 105 6.75 -5.96 -9.34
C ALA A 105 7.46 -4.68 -8.87
N GLU A 106 6.71 -3.62 -8.66
CA GLU A 106 7.25 -2.35 -8.13
C GLU A 106 7.78 -2.53 -6.71
N PHE A 107 7.11 -3.35 -5.90
CA PHE A 107 7.55 -3.71 -4.56
C PHE A 107 8.95 -4.32 -4.58
N ILE A 108 9.15 -5.31 -5.44
CA ILE A 108 10.43 -6.02 -5.57
C ILE A 108 11.50 -5.10 -6.14
N ARG A 109 11.15 -4.32 -7.15
CA ARG A 109 12.10 -3.40 -7.82
C ARG A 109 12.60 -2.32 -6.87
N ASN A 110 11.76 -1.89 -5.93
CA ASN A 110 12.07 -0.81 -4.99
C ASN A 110 12.16 -1.32 -3.55
N ILE A 111 12.78 -2.49 -3.36
CA ILE A 111 12.86 -3.15 -2.06
C ILE A 111 13.49 -2.27 -0.97
N TRP A 112 14.42 -1.41 -1.34
CA TRP A 112 15.06 -0.48 -0.42
C TRP A 112 14.07 0.51 0.18
N LEU A 113 13.04 0.92 -0.58
CA LEU A 113 11.94 1.75 -0.06
C LEU A 113 11.04 0.97 0.88
N VAL A 114 10.83 -0.32 0.59
CA VAL A 114 10.05 -1.22 1.45
C VAL A 114 10.73 -1.37 2.80
N GLU A 115 12.04 -1.61 2.80
CA GLU A 115 12.83 -1.71 4.04
C GLU A 115 12.72 -0.43 4.87
N LYS A 116 12.74 0.71 4.23
CA LYS A 116 12.61 2.00 4.91
C LYS A 116 11.21 2.17 5.54
N ALA A 117 10.17 1.66 4.90
CA ALA A 117 8.79 1.74 5.39
C ALA A 117 8.53 0.78 6.57
N LEU A 118 9.27 -0.32 6.64
CA LEU A 118 9.18 -1.27 7.72
C LEU A 118 9.89 -0.76 8.97
#